data_51b70c1c305e7ac002105c058413394b
#
_entry.id   51b70c1c305e7ac002105c058413394b
#
_cell.length_a   1.000
_cell.length_b   1.000
_cell.length_c   1.000
_cell.angle_alpha   90.00
_cell.angle_beta   90.00
_cell.angle_gamma   90.00
#
_symmetry.space_group_name_H-M   'P 1'
#
loop_
_entity.id
_entity.type
_entity.pdbx_description
1 polymer ?
#
loop_
_entity_poly.entity_id
_entity_poly.type
_entity_poly.pdbx_seq_one_letter_code
_entity_poly.pdbx_strand_id
1 'polypeptide(L)'
;MSRIMNFRIWRGDKSDGGLRDVQVEVNEGEVVLDVIHRVQATQMGDLAVRWNCKAGKCGSCSMEINGKPRLACMTRMSTFEDSETVTVTPLRAFPVIRDLVTDVSFNYEKAREIPSFTPPADSKPGELRMQQEDVERSQEFRKCIECYMCQNVCHVIRDHEENKKSFAGPRYLMRMAELDMHPLDQRRDRKDLAQEVHGLGFCNITKCCTEVCPEHIKITDNALIPLKERVVDMKYDPIRWLGSKILKREDIKQN
;
A
#
# COMPACT_ATOMS: atom_id res chain seq x y z
N MET A 1 15.22 -0.36 -32.38
CA MET A 1 16.07 -1.55 -32.59
C MET A 1 15.69 -2.59 -31.56
N SER A 2 15.64 -3.88 -31.92
CA SER A 2 15.43 -4.95 -30.93
C SER A 2 16.76 -5.41 -30.35
N ARG A 3 16.72 -5.92 -29.10
CA ARG A 3 17.88 -6.48 -28.40
C ARG A 3 17.48 -7.73 -27.63
N ILE A 4 18.40 -8.66 -27.45
CA ILE A 4 18.17 -9.86 -26.63
C ILE A 4 18.58 -9.54 -25.19
N MET A 5 17.69 -9.80 -24.25
CA MET A 5 17.96 -9.62 -22.82
C MET A 5 17.75 -10.91 -22.04
N ASN A 6 18.48 -11.05 -20.95
CA ASN A 6 18.33 -12.17 -20.01
C ASN A 6 17.32 -11.79 -18.93
N PHE A 7 16.37 -12.69 -18.71
CA PHE A 7 15.41 -12.59 -17.60
C PHE A 7 15.55 -13.81 -16.69
N ARG A 8 15.31 -13.59 -15.41
CA ARG A 8 15.17 -14.62 -14.41
C ARG A 8 13.81 -14.49 -13.78
N ILE A 9 12.89 -15.36 -14.15
CA ILE A 9 11.49 -15.29 -13.73
C ILE A 9 11.23 -16.38 -12.69
N TRP A 10 10.66 -15.99 -11.56
CA TRP A 10 10.27 -16.94 -10.53
C TRP A 10 9.08 -17.78 -11.00
N ARG A 11 9.22 -19.12 -10.89
CA ARG A 11 8.19 -20.10 -11.24
C ARG A 11 7.99 -21.05 -10.09
N GLY A 12 6.74 -21.40 -9.82
CA GLY A 12 6.37 -22.36 -8.79
C GLY A 12 5.13 -21.95 -8.01
N ASP A 13 4.93 -22.59 -6.88
CA ASP A 13 3.81 -22.34 -5.98
C ASP A 13 4.28 -22.21 -4.52
N LYS A 14 3.36 -22.35 -3.59
CA LYS A 14 3.64 -22.23 -2.15
C LYS A 14 4.62 -23.30 -1.64
N SER A 15 4.66 -24.48 -2.27
CA SER A 15 5.41 -25.66 -1.79
C SER A 15 6.80 -25.77 -2.44
N ASP A 16 6.92 -25.42 -3.70
CA ASP A 16 8.16 -25.52 -4.47
C ASP A 16 8.22 -24.42 -5.53
N GLY A 17 9.38 -23.80 -5.68
CA GLY A 17 9.58 -22.77 -6.67
C GLY A 17 11.02 -22.31 -6.78
N GLY A 18 11.30 -21.63 -7.90
CA GLY A 18 12.64 -21.12 -8.17
C GLY A 18 12.71 -20.24 -9.39
N LEU A 19 13.85 -19.60 -9.56
CA LEU A 19 14.13 -18.75 -10.72
C LEU A 19 14.41 -19.59 -11.95
N ARG A 20 13.86 -19.21 -13.10
CA ARG A 20 14.10 -19.79 -14.41
C ARG A 20 14.69 -18.74 -15.33
N ASP A 21 15.81 -19.06 -15.94
CA ASP A 21 16.47 -18.18 -16.89
C ASP A 21 15.81 -18.30 -18.27
N VAL A 22 15.54 -17.16 -18.90
CA VAL A 22 15.02 -17.07 -20.27
C VAL A 22 15.71 -15.94 -21.01
N GLN A 23 15.93 -16.14 -22.30
CA GLN A 23 16.36 -15.10 -23.23
C GLN A 23 15.15 -14.63 -24.04
N VAL A 24 14.98 -13.34 -24.14
CA VAL A 24 13.82 -12.77 -24.81
C VAL A 24 14.21 -11.52 -25.59
N GLU A 25 13.65 -11.39 -26.77
CA GLU A 25 13.80 -10.19 -27.58
C GLU A 25 12.99 -9.04 -26.93
N VAL A 26 13.62 -7.88 -26.81
CA VAL A 26 13.02 -6.66 -26.26
C VAL A 26 13.07 -5.59 -27.33
N ASN A 27 11.92 -4.99 -27.62
CA ASN A 27 11.82 -3.89 -28.58
C ASN A 27 11.88 -2.53 -27.88
N GLU A 28 12.20 -1.52 -28.66
CA GLU A 28 12.19 -0.13 -28.18
C GLU A 28 10.81 0.28 -27.66
N GLY A 29 10.77 0.99 -26.54
CA GLY A 29 9.54 1.49 -25.94
C GLY A 29 8.76 0.47 -25.08
N GLU A 30 9.15 -0.80 -25.06
CA GLU A 30 8.47 -1.82 -24.26
C GLU A 30 8.67 -1.63 -22.75
N VAL A 31 7.71 -2.18 -22.00
CA VAL A 31 7.75 -2.30 -20.56
C VAL A 31 7.92 -3.75 -20.12
N VAL A 32 8.30 -3.98 -18.87
CA VAL A 32 8.51 -5.34 -18.33
C VAL A 32 7.28 -6.22 -18.54
N LEU A 33 6.07 -5.70 -18.45
CA LEU A 33 4.85 -6.49 -18.67
C LEU A 33 4.73 -7.01 -20.10
N ASP A 34 5.15 -6.24 -21.10
CA ASP A 34 5.12 -6.68 -22.51
C ASP A 34 6.09 -7.84 -22.72
N VAL A 35 7.27 -7.76 -22.11
CA VAL A 35 8.27 -8.82 -22.14
C VAL A 35 7.76 -10.10 -21.46
N ILE A 36 7.13 -9.98 -20.29
CA ILE A 36 6.52 -11.11 -19.57
C ILE A 36 5.43 -11.77 -20.44
N HIS A 37 4.59 -10.99 -21.12
CA HIS A 37 3.58 -11.53 -22.03
C HIS A 37 4.21 -12.23 -23.24
N ARG A 38 5.34 -11.74 -23.77
CA ARG A 38 6.08 -12.42 -24.84
C ARG A 38 6.66 -13.74 -24.36
N VAL A 39 7.27 -13.78 -23.17
CA VAL A 39 7.73 -15.02 -22.54
C VAL A 39 6.58 -16.01 -22.36
N GLN A 40 5.42 -15.54 -21.87
CA GLN A 40 4.22 -16.36 -21.75
C GLN A 40 3.76 -16.91 -23.10
N ALA A 41 3.76 -16.11 -24.15
CA ALA A 41 3.31 -16.52 -25.47
C ALA A 41 4.27 -17.51 -26.19
N THR A 42 5.58 -17.43 -25.93
CA THR A 42 6.60 -18.12 -26.73
C THR A 42 7.36 -19.21 -25.98
N GLN A 43 7.49 -19.13 -24.66
CA GLN A 43 8.38 -20.01 -23.89
C GLN A 43 7.70 -20.66 -22.67
N MET A 44 6.78 -19.95 -22.00
CA MET A 44 6.15 -20.39 -20.75
C MET A 44 4.65 -20.14 -20.80
N GLY A 45 3.91 -20.91 -21.63
CA GLY A 45 2.49 -20.71 -21.88
C GLY A 45 1.59 -20.79 -20.64
N ASP A 46 2.09 -21.42 -19.58
CA ASP A 46 1.39 -21.57 -18.30
C ASP A 46 1.86 -20.60 -17.20
N LEU A 47 2.72 -19.61 -17.53
CA LEU A 47 3.20 -18.61 -16.59
C LEU A 47 2.03 -17.78 -16.02
N ALA A 48 1.79 -17.89 -14.72
CA ALA A 48 0.75 -17.13 -14.06
C ALA A 48 1.22 -15.70 -13.76
N VAL A 49 0.53 -14.73 -14.32
CA VAL A 49 0.76 -13.29 -14.10
C VAL A 49 -0.55 -12.54 -13.96
N ARG A 50 -0.61 -11.62 -13.01
CA ARG A 50 -1.79 -10.76 -12.82
C ARG A 50 -1.57 -9.41 -13.51
N TRP A 51 -2.53 -9.00 -14.32
CA TRP A 51 -2.53 -7.69 -14.96
C TRP A 51 -3.95 -7.29 -15.37
N ASN A 52 -4.16 -5.99 -15.68
CA ASN A 52 -5.46 -5.51 -16.17
C ASN A 52 -5.31 -4.26 -17.05
N CYS A 53 -5.08 -3.07 -16.49
CA CYS A 53 -5.23 -1.79 -17.21
C CYS A 53 -4.07 -1.46 -18.17
N LYS A 54 -2.88 -1.99 -17.97
CA LYS A 54 -1.62 -1.64 -18.67
C LYS A 54 -1.23 -0.15 -18.64
N ALA A 55 -1.84 0.64 -17.75
CA ALA A 55 -1.72 2.11 -17.72
C ALA A 55 -1.38 2.66 -16.32
N GLY A 56 -0.87 1.84 -15.41
CA GLY A 56 -0.47 2.26 -14.07
C GLY A 56 -1.62 2.64 -13.13
N LYS A 57 -2.88 2.24 -13.41
CA LYS A 57 -4.07 2.70 -12.67
C LYS A 57 -4.79 1.64 -11.81
N CYS A 58 -4.45 0.36 -11.96
CA CYS A 58 -5.17 -0.70 -11.24
C CYS A 58 -4.34 -1.46 -10.21
N GLY A 59 -3.02 -1.26 -10.17
CA GLY A 59 -2.13 -1.95 -9.24
C GLY A 59 -1.93 -3.46 -9.50
N SER A 60 -2.68 -4.09 -10.41
CA SER A 60 -2.71 -5.55 -10.57
C SER A 60 -1.37 -6.17 -10.97
N CYS A 61 -0.55 -5.45 -11.76
CA CYS A 61 0.74 -5.94 -12.24
C CYS A 61 1.92 -5.64 -11.29
N SER A 62 1.63 -5.45 -10.00
CA SER A 62 2.66 -5.26 -8.98
C SER A 62 3.46 -6.53 -8.78
N MET A 63 4.79 -6.44 -8.90
CA MET A 63 5.74 -7.51 -8.67
C MET A 63 7.10 -6.95 -8.29
N GLU A 64 8.02 -7.76 -7.82
CA GLU A 64 9.39 -7.32 -7.58
C GLU A 64 10.23 -7.47 -8.85
N ILE A 65 10.84 -6.37 -9.27
CA ILE A 65 11.74 -6.31 -10.42
C ILE A 65 13.10 -5.87 -9.91
N ASN A 66 14.10 -6.74 -10.07
CA ASN A 66 15.44 -6.57 -9.46
C ASN A 66 15.36 -6.25 -7.97
N GLY A 67 14.51 -6.99 -7.23
CA GLY A 67 14.32 -6.86 -5.78
C GLY A 67 13.57 -5.63 -5.31
N LYS A 68 13.05 -4.80 -6.23
CA LYS A 68 12.24 -3.62 -5.91
C LYS A 68 10.81 -3.82 -6.40
N PRO A 69 9.78 -3.61 -5.56
CA PRO A 69 8.40 -3.70 -6.02
C PRO A 69 8.10 -2.54 -6.97
N ARG A 70 7.56 -2.89 -8.14
CA ARG A 70 7.22 -1.96 -9.22
C ARG A 70 5.98 -2.43 -9.95
N LEU A 71 5.32 -1.51 -10.66
CA LEU A 71 4.29 -1.84 -11.64
C LEU A 71 4.98 -2.30 -12.94
N ALA A 72 4.80 -3.55 -13.33
CA ALA A 72 5.42 -4.08 -14.54
C ALA A 72 5.00 -3.32 -15.81
N CYS A 73 3.76 -2.80 -15.86
CA CYS A 73 3.26 -1.99 -16.97
C CYS A 73 3.83 -0.57 -17.02
N MET A 74 4.54 -0.12 -15.98
CA MET A 74 5.16 1.21 -15.93
C MET A 74 6.69 1.16 -15.90
N THR A 75 7.27 -0.03 -15.74
CA THR A 75 8.72 -0.22 -15.72
C THR A 75 9.24 -0.40 -17.15
N ARG A 76 9.87 0.65 -17.68
CA ARG A 76 10.40 0.68 -19.04
C ARG A 76 11.63 -0.18 -19.16
N MET A 77 11.74 -0.93 -20.26
CA MET A 77 12.92 -1.75 -20.56
C MET A 77 14.18 -0.92 -20.82
N SER A 78 14.03 0.33 -21.20
CA SER A 78 15.15 1.27 -21.37
C SER A 78 15.86 1.66 -20.07
N THR A 79 15.30 1.31 -18.90
CA THR A 79 15.95 1.55 -17.60
C THR A 79 16.96 0.49 -17.21
N PHE A 80 17.08 -0.59 -17.98
CA PHE A 80 18.03 -1.67 -17.76
C PHE A 80 19.11 -1.67 -18.85
N GLU A 81 20.34 -1.94 -18.45
CA GLU A 81 21.46 -2.09 -19.41
C GLU A 81 21.31 -3.40 -20.21
N ASP A 82 21.90 -3.42 -21.41
CA ASP A 82 21.79 -4.59 -22.30
C ASP A 82 22.42 -5.86 -21.72
N SER A 83 23.44 -5.71 -20.89
CA SER A 83 24.13 -6.81 -20.20
C SER A 83 23.44 -7.21 -18.87
N GLU A 84 22.46 -6.43 -18.41
CA GLU A 84 21.80 -6.69 -17.13
C GLU A 84 20.81 -7.84 -17.24
N THR A 85 20.81 -8.73 -16.25
CA THR A 85 19.78 -9.76 -16.10
C THR A 85 18.62 -9.20 -15.27
N VAL A 86 17.44 -9.13 -15.86
CA VAL A 86 16.23 -8.63 -15.17
C VAL A 86 15.58 -9.77 -14.38
N THR A 87 15.62 -9.66 -13.06
CA THR A 87 14.97 -10.65 -12.17
C THR A 87 13.56 -10.21 -11.84
N VAL A 88 12.60 -11.12 -12.03
CA VAL A 88 11.17 -10.89 -11.76
C VAL A 88 10.66 -11.92 -10.78
N THR A 89 10.16 -11.46 -9.63
CA THR A 89 9.65 -12.30 -8.53
C THR A 89 8.30 -11.80 -8.03
N PRO A 90 7.48 -12.67 -7.38
CA PRO A 90 6.25 -12.23 -6.74
C PRO A 90 6.52 -11.27 -5.57
N LEU A 91 5.49 -10.55 -5.14
CA LEU A 91 5.55 -9.70 -3.93
C LEU A 91 5.80 -10.57 -2.70
N ARG A 92 6.97 -10.44 -2.07
CA ARG A 92 7.46 -11.36 -1.02
C ARG A 92 6.69 -11.29 0.31
N ALA A 93 6.00 -10.19 0.59
CA ALA A 93 5.21 -10.07 1.82
C ALA A 93 3.90 -10.84 1.81
N PHE A 94 3.52 -11.42 0.67
CA PHE A 94 2.28 -12.15 0.50
C PHE A 94 2.53 -13.59 0.06
N PRO A 95 1.70 -14.56 0.51
CA PRO A 95 1.83 -15.95 0.10
C PRO A 95 1.73 -16.10 -1.41
N VAL A 96 2.57 -16.93 -2.00
CA VAL A 96 2.52 -17.22 -3.42
C VAL A 96 1.36 -18.19 -3.70
N ILE A 97 0.52 -17.86 -4.68
CA ILE A 97 -0.48 -18.77 -5.23
C ILE A 97 0.18 -19.60 -6.33
N ARG A 98 0.71 -18.92 -7.35
CA ARG A 98 1.45 -19.51 -8.45
C ARG A 98 2.28 -18.45 -9.17
N ASP A 99 3.52 -18.77 -9.46
CA ASP A 99 4.49 -17.93 -10.20
C ASP A 99 4.55 -16.48 -9.65
N LEU A 100 4.10 -15.51 -10.44
CA LEU A 100 4.09 -14.07 -10.08
C LEU A 100 2.79 -13.63 -9.39
N VAL A 101 1.88 -14.56 -9.11
CA VAL A 101 0.58 -14.29 -8.47
C VAL A 101 0.63 -14.61 -6.99
N THR A 102 0.29 -13.64 -6.17
CA THR A 102 0.26 -13.74 -4.69
C THR A 102 -1.16 -13.61 -4.14
N ASP A 103 -1.38 -14.20 -2.96
CA ASP A 103 -2.60 -14.02 -2.19
C ASP A 103 -2.55 -12.70 -1.42
N VAL A 104 -3.40 -11.77 -1.84
CA VAL A 104 -3.52 -10.44 -1.22
C VAL A 104 -4.74 -10.30 -0.30
N SER A 105 -5.36 -11.42 0.09
CA SER A 105 -6.58 -11.46 0.94
C SER A 105 -6.42 -10.71 2.25
N PHE A 106 -5.24 -10.78 2.87
CA PHE A 106 -4.89 -9.98 4.05
C PHE A 106 -5.29 -8.50 3.91
N ASN A 107 -5.08 -7.93 2.72
CA ASN A 107 -5.39 -6.53 2.49
C ASN A 107 -6.90 -6.25 2.51
N TYR A 108 -7.70 -7.16 1.95
CA TYR A 108 -9.17 -7.03 1.97
C TYR A 108 -9.74 -7.22 3.37
N GLU A 109 -9.16 -8.11 4.17
CA GLU A 109 -9.54 -8.29 5.56
C GLU A 109 -9.29 -7.01 6.35
N LYS A 110 -8.10 -6.44 6.27
CA LYS A 110 -7.76 -5.16 6.92
C LYS A 110 -8.62 -3.99 6.43
N ALA A 111 -8.99 -3.97 5.15
CA ALA A 111 -9.89 -2.95 4.62
C ALA A 111 -11.29 -3.01 5.28
N ARG A 112 -11.82 -4.22 5.53
CA ARG A 112 -13.13 -4.41 6.19
C ARG A 112 -13.14 -4.03 7.66
N GLU A 113 -11.99 -4.15 8.35
CA GLU A 113 -11.85 -3.78 9.74
C GLU A 113 -11.89 -2.26 9.97
N ILE A 114 -11.65 -1.44 8.93
CA ILE A 114 -11.68 0.02 9.03
C ILE A 114 -13.11 0.51 8.88
N PRO A 115 -13.69 1.12 9.92
CA PRO A 115 -15.04 1.68 9.82
C PRO A 115 -15.12 2.77 8.76
N SER A 116 -16.21 2.76 7.99
CA SER A 116 -16.47 3.76 6.96
C SER A 116 -16.65 5.17 7.53
N PHE A 117 -16.63 6.16 6.65
CA PHE A 117 -16.98 7.54 6.96
C PHE A 117 -18.39 7.61 7.58
N THR A 118 -18.53 8.38 8.65
CA THR A 118 -19.82 8.61 9.33
C THR A 118 -20.18 10.08 9.17
N PRO A 119 -21.15 10.41 8.31
CA PRO A 119 -21.58 11.80 8.11
C PRO A 119 -22.32 12.34 9.32
N PRO A 120 -22.46 13.69 9.48
CA PRO A 120 -23.39 14.29 10.44
C PRO A 120 -24.82 13.79 10.23
N ALA A 121 -25.55 13.56 11.31
CA ALA A 121 -26.90 12.94 11.29
C ALA A 121 -27.91 13.70 10.41
N ASP A 122 -27.82 15.02 10.37
CA ASP A 122 -28.74 15.89 9.64
C ASP A 122 -28.29 16.23 8.23
N SER A 123 -27.16 15.64 7.76
CA SER A 123 -26.61 15.95 6.44
C SER A 123 -27.41 15.28 5.31
N LYS A 124 -27.67 16.05 4.25
CA LYS A 124 -28.29 15.52 3.02
C LYS A 124 -27.24 15.21 1.95
N PRO A 125 -27.54 14.33 1.01
CA PRO A 125 -26.67 14.08 -0.13
C PRO A 125 -26.30 15.39 -0.85
N GLY A 126 -25.00 15.62 -1.09
CA GLY A 126 -24.49 16.84 -1.73
C GLY A 126 -24.20 18.03 -0.78
N GLU A 127 -24.55 17.94 0.51
CA GLU A 127 -24.26 19.00 1.49
C GLU A 127 -22.91 18.84 2.21
N LEU A 128 -22.23 17.71 2.01
CA LEU A 128 -20.95 17.40 2.66
C LEU A 128 -19.79 18.15 1.98
N ARG A 129 -19.79 19.48 2.10
CA ARG A 129 -18.73 20.33 1.53
C ARG A 129 -17.61 20.51 2.54
N MET A 130 -16.38 20.44 2.03
CA MET A 130 -15.16 20.71 2.79
C MET A 130 -14.57 22.05 2.37
N GLN A 131 -13.90 22.72 3.30
CA GLN A 131 -13.03 23.84 2.95
C GLN A 131 -11.83 23.36 2.16
N GLN A 132 -11.26 24.22 1.31
CA GLN A 132 -10.14 23.86 0.44
C GLN A 132 -8.92 23.35 1.23
N GLU A 133 -8.64 23.96 2.38
CA GLU A 133 -7.53 23.55 3.27
C GLU A 133 -7.68 22.10 3.76
N ASP A 134 -8.89 21.68 4.10
CA ASP A 134 -9.18 20.31 4.54
C ASP A 134 -9.08 19.31 3.38
N VAL A 135 -9.51 19.74 2.19
CA VAL A 135 -9.34 18.94 0.96
C VAL A 135 -7.86 18.72 0.68
N GLU A 136 -7.04 19.78 0.68
CA GLU A 136 -5.61 19.72 0.39
C GLU A 136 -4.85 18.82 1.37
N ARG A 137 -5.28 18.78 2.64
CA ARG A 137 -4.68 17.95 3.68
C ARG A 137 -4.79 16.45 3.41
N SER A 138 -5.89 16.00 2.80
CA SER A 138 -6.22 14.57 2.69
C SER A 138 -6.39 14.05 1.26
N GLN A 139 -6.53 14.94 0.25
CA GLN A 139 -6.86 14.52 -1.12
C GLN A 139 -5.83 13.62 -1.79
N GLU A 140 -4.55 13.73 -1.42
CA GLU A 140 -3.50 12.90 -2.02
C GLU A 140 -3.70 11.40 -1.71
N PHE A 141 -4.32 11.05 -0.57
CA PHE A 141 -4.55 9.67 -0.19
C PHE A 141 -5.54 8.96 -1.11
N ARG A 142 -6.43 9.72 -1.76
CA ARG A 142 -7.41 9.21 -2.74
C ARG A 142 -6.79 8.77 -4.05
N LYS A 143 -5.54 9.15 -4.33
CA LYS A 143 -4.78 8.67 -5.50
C LYS A 143 -4.39 7.20 -5.39
N CYS A 144 -4.55 6.59 -4.21
CA CYS A 144 -4.12 5.21 -3.96
C CYS A 144 -4.85 4.22 -4.87
N ILE A 145 -4.09 3.48 -5.68
CA ILE A 145 -4.57 2.46 -6.62
C ILE A 145 -4.57 1.04 -6.03
N GLU A 146 -4.33 0.90 -4.73
CA GLU A 146 -4.30 -0.39 -4.01
C GLU A 146 -3.36 -1.43 -4.62
N CYS A 147 -2.19 -0.98 -5.05
CA CYS A 147 -1.14 -1.84 -5.60
C CYS A 147 -0.40 -2.67 -4.54
N TYR A 148 -0.56 -2.36 -3.26
CA TYR A 148 0.04 -3.01 -2.10
C TYR A 148 1.57 -3.02 -2.04
N MET A 149 2.27 -2.28 -2.89
CA MET A 149 3.74 -2.19 -2.84
C MET A 149 4.23 -1.60 -1.51
N CYS A 150 3.51 -0.62 -0.94
CA CYS A 150 3.82 -0.08 0.37
C CYS A 150 3.68 -1.12 1.51
N GLN A 151 2.73 -2.05 1.39
CA GLN A 151 2.60 -3.20 2.30
C GLN A 151 3.76 -4.18 2.11
N ASN A 152 4.15 -4.43 0.84
CA ASN A 152 5.24 -5.36 0.50
C ASN A 152 6.63 -4.93 1.02
N VAL A 153 6.92 -3.62 1.02
CA VAL A 153 8.22 -3.13 1.52
C VAL A 153 8.25 -2.87 3.01
N CYS A 154 7.10 -2.89 3.68
CA CYS A 154 7.04 -2.67 5.10
C CYS A 154 7.68 -3.85 5.84
N HIS A 155 8.87 -3.63 6.43
CA HIS A 155 9.60 -4.67 7.13
C HIS A 155 8.81 -5.26 8.31
N VAL A 156 7.90 -4.50 8.92
CA VAL A 156 7.01 -4.98 9.99
C VAL A 156 6.06 -6.08 9.48
N ILE A 157 5.64 -6.01 8.21
CA ILE A 157 4.77 -7.02 7.59
C ILE A 157 5.60 -8.11 6.89
N ARG A 158 6.65 -7.67 6.17
CA ARG A 158 7.42 -8.53 5.28
C ARG A 158 8.30 -9.52 6.04
N ASP A 159 8.96 -9.03 7.10
CA ASP A 159 9.97 -9.80 7.81
C ASP A 159 9.41 -10.45 9.09
N HIS A 160 8.17 -10.10 9.49
CA HIS A 160 7.50 -10.54 10.70
C HIS A 160 6.02 -10.87 10.40
N GLU A 161 5.79 -12.10 9.96
CA GLU A 161 4.43 -12.52 9.55
C GLU A 161 3.43 -12.52 10.72
N GLU A 162 3.90 -12.77 11.93
CA GLU A 162 3.11 -12.70 13.17
C GLU A 162 2.47 -11.32 13.39
N ASN A 163 3.11 -10.25 12.93
CA ASN A 163 2.60 -8.90 13.10
C ASN A 163 1.36 -8.61 12.22
N LYS A 164 1.09 -9.41 11.18
CA LYS A 164 -0.09 -9.22 10.31
C LYS A 164 -1.41 -9.27 11.10
N LYS A 165 -1.44 -9.93 12.24
CA LYS A 165 -2.65 -9.98 13.09
C LYS A 165 -2.96 -8.66 13.74
N SER A 166 -1.93 -7.94 14.21
CA SER A 166 -2.05 -6.73 15.03
C SER A 166 -1.57 -5.45 14.35
N PHE A 167 -1.07 -5.52 13.12
CA PHE A 167 -0.60 -4.38 12.34
C PHE A 167 -1.26 -4.32 10.96
N ALA A 168 -2.04 -3.29 10.73
CA ALA A 168 -2.75 -3.12 9.45
C ALA A 168 -1.83 -2.72 8.29
N GLY A 169 -0.67 -2.13 8.60
CA GLY A 169 0.28 -1.66 7.60
C GLY A 169 -0.01 -0.27 7.04
N PRO A 170 0.94 0.25 6.25
CA PRO A 170 0.91 1.65 5.82
C PRO A 170 -0.30 2.03 4.97
N ARG A 171 -0.81 1.12 4.11
CA ARG A 171 -1.99 1.41 3.28
C ARG A 171 -3.22 1.73 4.13
N TYR A 172 -3.46 0.94 5.18
CA TYR A 172 -4.67 1.05 5.98
C TYR A 172 -4.57 2.08 7.07
N LEU A 173 -3.38 2.27 7.64
CA LEU A 173 -3.11 3.41 8.54
C LEU A 173 -3.25 4.75 7.80
N MET A 174 -2.82 4.81 6.53
CA MET A 174 -3.07 5.99 5.68
C MET A 174 -4.57 6.21 5.45
N ARG A 175 -5.35 5.14 5.22
CA ARG A 175 -6.82 5.26 5.10
C ARG A 175 -7.46 5.75 6.40
N MET A 176 -6.97 5.30 7.54
CA MET A 176 -7.45 5.79 8.84
C MET A 176 -7.10 7.27 9.04
N ALA A 177 -5.88 7.68 8.67
CA ALA A 177 -5.46 9.08 8.71
C ALA A 177 -6.35 9.97 7.82
N GLU A 178 -6.67 9.52 6.60
CA GLU A 178 -7.59 10.23 5.72
C GLU A 178 -8.94 10.49 6.37
N LEU A 179 -9.49 9.47 7.02
CA LEU A 179 -10.79 9.56 7.70
C LEU A 179 -10.71 10.38 8.99
N ASP A 180 -9.65 10.24 9.79
CA ASP A 180 -9.44 11.03 11.01
C ASP A 180 -9.21 12.52 10.73
N MET A 181 -8.67 12.85 9.57
CA MET A 181 -8.47 14.23 9.10
C MET A 181 -9.73 14.84 8.48
N HIS A 182 -10.75 14.05 8.19
CA HIS A 182 -11.95 14.55 7.53
C HIS A 182 -12.83 15.35 8.52
N PRO A 183 -13.06 16.65 8.30
CA PRO A 183 -13.71 17.52 9.29
C PRO A 183 -15.16 17.13 9.57
N LEU A 184 -15.83 16.45 8.65
CA LEU A 184 -17.22 16.04 8.75
C LEU A 184 -17.39 14.58 9.22
N ASP A 185 -16.32 13.88 9.53
CA ASP A 185 -16.42 12.53 10.09
C ASP A 185 -16.79 12.60 11.58
N GLN A 186 -17.91 12.01 11.93
CA GLN A 186 -18.42 12.02 13.31
C GLN A 186 -17.80 10.95 14.21
N ARG A 187 -16.99 10.02 13.63
CA ARG A 187 -16.31 9.01 14.46
C ARG A 187 -15.16 9.63 15.26
N ARG A 188 -15.14 9.34 16.55
CA ARG A 188 -14.11 9.85 17.46
C ARG A 188 -13.09 8.78 17.92
N ASP A 189 -13.40 7.52 17.65
CA ASP A 189 -12.62 6.35 18.07
C ASP A 189 -11.50 5.95 17.09
N ARG A 190 -11.30 6.69 15.98
CA ARG A 190 -10.31 6.30 14.94
C ARG A 190 -8.89 6.24 15.46
N LYS A 191 -8.53 7.14 16.35
CA LYS A 191 -7.18 7.19 16.95
C LYS A 191 -6.96 6.00 17.88
N ASP A 192 -7.97 5.61 18.64
CA ASP A 192 -7.90 4.43 19.51
C ASP A 192 -7.82 3.16 18.68
N LEU A 193 -8.64 3.03 17.63
CA LEU A 193 -8.56 1.92 16.68
C LEU A 193 -7.19 1.84 16.01
N ALA A 194 -6.62 2.97 15.57
CA ALA A 194 -5.30 3.00 14.96
C ALA A 194 -4.21 2.47 15.91
N GLN A 195 -4.26 2.87 17.17
CA GLN A 195 -3.26 2.53 18.17
C GLN A 195 -3.45 1.12 18.72
N GLU A 196 -4.66 0.79 19.18
CA GLU A 196 -4.92 -0.42 19.98
C GLU A 196 -5.23 -1.64 19.09
N VAL A 197 -5.88 -1.43 17.95
CA VAL A 197 -6.32 -2.53 17.07
C VAL A 197 -5.42 -2.70 15.86
N HIS A 198 -5.04 -1.57 15.22
CA HIS A 198 -4.30 -1.60 13.96
C HIS A 198 -2.81 -1.33 14.10
N GLY A 199 -2.31 -1.28 15.34
CA GLY A 199 -0.89 -1.35 15.67
C GLY A 199 -0.06 -0.19 15.13
N LEU A 200 -0.57 1.04 15.15
CA LEU A 200 0.15 2.23 14.72
C LEU A 200 1.54 2.35 15.38
N GLY A 201 1.67 1.85 16.60
CA GLY A 201 2.93 1.80 17.36
C GLY A 201 4.04 0.99 16.70
N PHE A 202 3.74 -0.05 15.92
CA PHE A 202 4.74 -0.86 15.22
C PHE A 202 5.46 -0.10 14.10
N CYS A 203 4.88 0.99 13.59
CA CYS A 203 5.51 1.78 12.55
C CYS A 203 6.67 2.60 13.12
N ASN A 204 7.88 2.36 12.64
CA ASN A 204 9.12 3.07 13.04
C ASN A 204 9.60 4.10 12.01
N ILE A 205 8.71 4.53 11.12
CA ILE A 205 8.93 5.71 10.24
C ILE A 205 10.13 5.57 9.29
N THR A 206 10.37 4.38 8.74
CA THR A 206 11.48 4.12 7.79
C THR A 206 11.28 4.71 6.39
N LYS A 207 10.10 5.25 6.08
CA LYS A 207 9.71 5.87 4.79
C LYS A 207 9.70 4.96 3.56
N CYS A 208 10.06 3.70 3.67
CA CYS A 208 10.07 2.76 2.54
C CYS A 208 8.72 2.69 1.79
N CYS A 209 7.60 2.83 2.52
CA CYS A 209 6.26 2.86 1.92
C CYS A 209 6.02 4.10 1.05
N THR A 210 6.59 5.26 1.42
CA THR A 210 6.53 6.49 0.62
C THR A 210 7.37 6.36 -0.64
N GLU A 211 8.57 5.78 -0.53
CA GLU A 211 9.51 5.66 -1.64
C GLU A 211 9.01 4.80 -2.80
N VAL A 212 8.25 3.75 -2.49
CA VAL A 212 7.76 2.81 -3.53
C VAL A 212 6.40 3.18 -4.09
N CYS A 213 5.77 4.23 -3.60
CA CYS A 213 4.42 4.60 -4.03
C CYS A 213 4.40 5.09 -5.48
N PRO A 214 3.73 4.39 -6.42
CA PRO A 214 3.70 4.79 -7.83
C PRO A 214 2.87 6.05 -8.08
N GLU A 215 1.97 6.40 -7.16
CA GLU A 215 1.16 7.63 -7.18
C GLU A 215 1.82 8.77 -6.38
N HIS A 216 3.07 8.58 -5.92
CA HIS A 216 3.87 9.57 -5.18
C HIS A 216 3.18 10.11 -3.92
N ILE A 217 2.37 9.28 -3.25
CA ILE A 217 1.72 9.65 -2.00
C ILE A 217 2.78 9.68 -0.89
N LYS A 218 2.85 10.78 -0.18
CA LYS A 218 3.75 10.96 0.97
C LYS A 218 3.16 10.26 2.21
N ILE A 219 3.05 8.94 2.15
CA ILE A 219 2.36 8.11 3.15
C ILE A 219 2.91 8.37 4.55
N THR A 220 4.22 8.40 4.71
CA THR A 220 4.85 8.60 6.02
C THR A 220 4.63 10.00 6.54
N ASP A 221 4.97 11.01 5.73
CA ASP A 221 5.02 12.40 6.19
C ASP A 221 3.62 13.00 6.37
N ASN A 222 2.68 12.69 5.46
CA ASN A 222 1.37 13.33 5.46
C ASN A 222 0.28 12.48 6.15
N ALA A 223 0.50 11.17 6.34
CA ALA A 223 -0.48 10.30 7.00
C ALA A 223 0.02 9.72 8.33
N LEU A 224 1.14 8.94 8.31
CA LEU A 224 1.55 8.18 9.48
C LEU A 224 2.06 9.05 10.62
N ILE A 225 2.91 10.03 10.32
CA ILE A 225 3.43 10.97 11.32
C ILE A 225 2.27 11.77 11.93
N PRO A 226 1.41 12.47 11.15
CA PRO A 226 0.29 13.20 11.71
C PRO A 226 -0.69 12.33 12.51
N LEU A 227 -0.93 11.08 12.08
CA LEU A 227 -1.79 10.17 12.84
C LEU A 227 -1.17 9.81 14.20
N LYS A 228 0.14 9.57 14.25
CA LYS A 228 0.88 9.33 15.50
C LYS A 228 0.82 10.54 16.43
N GLU A 229 1.05 11.74 15.92
CA GLU A 229 0.97 12.99 16.68
C GLU A 229 -0.43 13.18 17.26
N ARG A 230 -1.48 12.97 16.47
CA ARG A 230 -2.87 13.07 16.94
C ARG A 230 -3.24 12.04 18.03
N VAL A 231 -2.65 10.85 17.98
CA VAL A 231 -2.80 9.84 19.05
C VAL A 231 -2.10 10.30 20.33
N VAL A 232 -0.90 10.88 20.21
CA VAL A 232 -0.16 11.43 21.35
C VAL A 232 -0.91 12.59 21.98
N ASP A 233 -1.39 13.53 21.18
CA ASP A 233 -2.17 14.68 21.66
C ASP A 233 -3.44 14.23 22.40
N MET A 234 -4.13 13.21 21.88
CA MET A 234 -5.32 12.69 22.54
C MET A 234 -5.02 12.06 23.90
N LYS A 235 -3.93 11.28 24.01
CA LYS A 235 -3.61 10.46 25.20
C LYS A 235 -2.79 11.21 26.25
N TYR A 236 -1.92 12.14 25.83
CA TYR A 236 -0.88 12.73 26.68
C TYR A 236 -0.91 14.26 26.75
N ASP A 237 -1.94 14.92 26.17
CA ASP A 237 -2.09 16.38 26.29
C ASP A 237 -2.34 16.75 27.76
N PRO A 238 -1.40 17.45 28.43
CA PRO A 238 -1.52 17.82 29.83
C PRO A 238 -2.66 18.82 30.07
N ILE A 239 -3.01 19.64 29.08
CA ILE A 239 -4.11 20.63 29.21
C ILE A 239 -5.46 19.90 29.19
N ARG A 240 -5.64 18.94 28.31
CA ARG A 240 -6.83 18.08 28.27
C ARG A 240 -6.97 17.26 29.57
N TRP A 241 -5.85 16.66 30.01
CA TRP A 241 -5.81 15.90 31.25
C TRP A 241 -6.16 16.76 32.47
N LEU A 242 -5.58 17.97 32.55
CA LEU A 242 -5.90 18.91 33.63
C LEU A 242 -7.37 19.39 33.55
N GLY A 243 -7.84 19.74 32.36
CA GLY A 243 -9.22 20.11 32.10
C GLY A 243 -10.23 19.04 32.51
N SER A 244 -9.92 17.75 32.20
CA SER A 244 -10.78 16.63 32.60
C SER A 244 -10.84 16.42 34.10
N LYS A 245 -9.78 16.74 34.84
CA LYS A 245 -9.74 16.68 36.31
C LYS A 245 -10.45 17.86 36.96
N ILE A 246 -10.25 19.08 36.45
CA ILE A 246 -10.80 20.32 37.06
C ILE A 246 -12.29 20.45 36.76
N LEU A 247 -12.71 20.16 35.56
CA LEU A 247 -14.08 20.38 35.10
C LEU A 247 -15.05 19.23 35.42
N LYS A 248 -14.56 18.09 35.97
CA LYS A 248 -15.37 16.90 36.26
C LYS A 248 -16.33 16.51 35.11
N ARG A 249 -15.96 16.79 33.87
CA ARG A 249 -16.81 16.52 32.72
C ARG A 249 -16.65 15.06 32.32
N GLU A 250 -17.64 14.25 32.60
CA GLU A 250 -17.81 12.88 32.08
C GLU A 250 -17.89 12.88 30.54
N ASP A 251 -18.29 13.98 29.93
CA ASP A 251 -18.44 14.19 28.49
C ASP A 251 -17.11 14.17 27.69
N ILE A 252 -15.97 14.33 28.33
CA ILE A 252 -14.66 14.31 27.61
C ILE A 252 -14.20 12.86 27.30
N LYS A 253 -14.79 11.85 27.95
CA LYS A 253 -14.54 10.43 27.66
C LYS A 253 -15.32 9.89 26.45
N GLN A 254 -16.35 10.63 25.97
CA GLN A 254 -17.22 10.23 24.87
C GLN A 254 -17.04 11.09 23.60
N ASN A 255 -16.15 12.05 23.60
CA ASN A 255 -15.88 12.92 22.43
C ASN A 255 -14.50 12.70 21.83
#